data_d8041d0b81843d9d1fbc07ec3ea6bf0a
#
_entry.id   d8041d0b81843d9d1fbc07ec3ea6bf0a
#
_cell.length_a   1.000
_cell.length_b   1.000
_cell.length_c   1.000
_cell.angle_alpha   90.00
_cell.angle_beta   90.00
_cell.angle_gamma   90.00
#
_symmetry.space_group_name_H-M   'P 1'
#
loop_
_entity.id
_entity.type
_entity.pdbx_description
1 polymer ?
#
loop_
_entity_poly.entity_id
_entity_poly.type
_entity_poly.pdbx_seq_one_letter_code
_entity_poly.pdbx_strand_id
1 'polypeptide(L)'
;MDEEKIAELLALFDDCFPYLESGRGSIPSLAKNNIVHRCIVDGELAGAAIVGGGNIYLLAVAPKYRHRGIGTDLLAEAEKTCRNAGCDRVTVGVGKNGYITPGIPTSVMPYAEELCPPDLYEGLTDEGAAFFRHHGYTHSRESNAFDMRAVLPYPGNDPYPLGYSRAGVTYRLAGPADRESLLRCTDDAAPYFTEYYTNEEMYRHGSIVCAVSETDGEVLGCLIADGARGGLGSIGCVAVANRARSRGVASDMVRCATRYITDQGSVRGFLSYTYTGLDKLYGKAGFRISVYYMMAAKVLR
;
A
#
# COMPACT_ATOMS: atom_id res chain seq x y z
N MET A 1 -2.00 -24.06 5.22
CA MET A 1 -3.43 -23.82 4.91
C MET A 1 -3.67 -24.31 3.49
N ASP A 2 -4.74 -25.01 3.23
CA ASP A 2 -5.13 -25.51 1.92
C ASP A 2 -5.71 -24.40 1.02
N GLU A 3 -5.84 -24.66 -0.28
CA GLU A 3 -6.28 -23.68 -1.27
C GLU A 3 -7.74 -23.23 -1.03
N GLU A 4 -8.60 -24.13 -0.58
CA GLU A 4 -10.01 -23.83 -0.29
C GLU A 4 -10.13 -22.80 0.83
N LYS A 5 -9.40 -22.97 1.94
CA LYS A 5 -9.40 -22.01 3.05
C LYS A 5 -8.78 -20.65 2.67
N ILE A 6 -7.81 -20.64 1.73
CA ILE A 6 -7.28 -19.38 1.20
C ILE A 6 -8.35 -18.69 0.34
N ALA A 7 -9.09 -19.43 -0.48
CA ALA A 7 -10.18 -18.85 -1.28
C ALA A 7 -11.28 -18.24 -0.41
N GLU A 8 -11.66 -18.91 0.70
CA GLU A 8 -12.62 -18.36 1.67
C GLU A 8 -12.11 -17.06 2.32
N LEU A 9 -10.81 -16.98 2.68
CA LEU A 9 -10.22 -15.74 3.21
C LEU A 9 -10.21 -14.61 2.19
N LEU A 10 -9.95 -14.92 0.92
CA LEU A 10 -10.00 -13.93 -0.16
C LEU A 10 -11.42 -13.42 -0.38
N ALA A 11 -12.42 -14.32 -0.37
CA ALA A 11 -13.82 -13.92 -0.47
C ALA A 11 -14.27 -13.05 0.72
N LEU A 12 -13.87 -13.42 1.95
CA LEU A 12 -14.13 -12.61 3.15
C LEU A 12 -13.49 -11.22 3.05
N PHE A 13 -12.26 -11.14 2.52
CA PHE A 13 -11.58 -9.86 2.31
C PHE A 13 -12.34 -8.99 1.31
N ASP A 14 -12.73 -9.56 0.17
CA ASP A 14 -13.47 -8.85 -0.88
C ASP A 14 -14.83 -8.32 -0.36
N ASP A 15 -15.52 -9.10 0.48
CA ASP A 15 -16.79 -8.70 1.11
C ASP A 15 -16.62 -7.59 2.17
N CYS A 16 -15.52 -7.64 2.93
CA CYS A 16 -15.27 -6.67 4.00
C CYS A 16 -14.63 -5.37 3.52
N PHE A 17 -13.83 -5.42 2.45
CA PHE A 17 -12.99 -4.32 1.99
C PHE A 17 -13.08 -4.09 0.47
N PRO A 18 -14.28 -3.97 -0.11
CA PRO A 18 -14.47 -3.85 -1.56
C PRO A 18 -13.81 -2.60 -2.17
N TYR A 19 -13.48 -1.63 -1.34
CA TYR A 19 -12.84 -0.37 -1.71
C TYR A 19 -11.30 -0.42 -1.69
N LEU A 20 -10.70 -1.51 -1.20
CA LEU A 20 -9.24 -1.65 -1.14
C LEU A 20 -8.71 -2.32 -2.41
N GLU A 21 -7.89 -1.60 -3.15
CA GLU A 21 -7.20 -2.11 -4.35
C GLU A 21 -5.91 -2.87 -4.00
N SER A 22 -5.40 -2.69 -2.78
CA SER A 22 -4.18 -3.36 -2.29
C SER A 22 -4.46 -4.32 -1.15
N GLY A 23 -3.52 -5.21 -0.89
CA GLY A 23 -3.53 -6.10 0.27
C GLY A 23 -4.05 -7.50 -0.02
N ARG A 24 -5.04 -7.65 -0.90
CA ARG A 24 -5.61 -8.95 -1.27
C ARG A 24 -4.56 -10.00 -1.67
N GLY A 25 -3.59 -9.58 -2.48
CA GLY A 25 -2.50 -10.45 -2.95
C GLY A 25 -1.56 -10.97 -1.85
N SER A 26 -1.53 -10.30 -0.70
CA SER A 26 -0.70 -10.70 0.45
C SER A 26 -1.35 -11.80 1.30
N ILE A 27 -2.67 -12.00 1.20
CA ILE A 27 -3.42 -12.96 2.03
C ILE A 27 -2.84 -14.38 1.97
N PRO A 28 -2.55 -14.98 0.79
CA PRO A 28 -2.03 -16.33 0.72
C PRO A 28 -0.71 -16.53 1.46
N SER A 29 0.22 -15.58 1.32
CA SER A 29 1.51 -15.61 1.99
C SER A 29 1.37 -15.41 3.49
N LEU A 30 0.59 -14.42 3.91
CA LEU A 30 0.36 -14.15 5.33
C LEU A 30 -0.35 -15.31 6.03
N ALA A 31 -1.34 -15.91 5.39
CA ALA A 31 -2.07 -17.05 5.94
C ALA A 31 -1.22 -18.33 6.02
N LYS A 32 -0.21 -18.50 5.15
CA LYS A 32 0.74 -19.63 5.22
C LYS A 32 1.76 -19.47 6.33
N ASN A 33 2.18 -18.25 6.61
CA ASN A 33 3.31 -17.95 7.49
C ASN A 33 2.90 -17.50 8.89
N ASN A 34 1.60 -17.35 9.17
CA ASN A 34 1.07 -16.85 10.43
C ASN A 34 -0.10 -17.70 10.93
N ILE A 35 -0.54 -17.43 12.15
CA ILE A 35 -1.70 -18.10 12.74
C ILE A 35 -2.96 -17.46 12.21
N VAL A 36 -3.91 -18.29 11.79
CA VAL A 36 -5.23 -17.87 11.33
C VAL A 36 -6.31 -18.41 12.25
N HIS A 37 -6.98 -17.48 12.93
CA HIS A 37 -8.22 -17.78 13.67
C HIS A 37 -9.41 -17.61 12.74
N ARG A 38 -10.34 -18.56 12.77
CA ARG A 38 -11.51 -18.60 11.90
C ARG A 38 -12.78 -18.79 12.73
N CYS A 39 -13.81 -18.04 12.47
CA CYS A 39 -15.15 -18.23 12.99
C CYS A 39 -16.06 -18.73 11.87
N ILE A 40 -16.66 -19.90 12.06
CA ILE A 40 -17.60 -20.51 11.12
C ILE A 40 -19.00 -20.44 11.71
N VAL A 41 -19.96 -19.95 10.94
CA VAL A 41 -21.38 -19.91 11.31
C VAL A 41 -22.17 -20.54 10.15
N ASP A 42 -22.99 -21.51 10.47
CA ASP A 42 -23.82 -22.25 9.48
C ASP A 42 -23.02 -22.79 8.28
N GLY A 43 -21.77 -23.21 8.51
CA GLY A 43 -20.87 -23.75 7.47
C GLY A 43 -20.13 -22.69 6.66
N GLU A 44 -20.38 -21.40 6.88
CA GLU A 44 -19.71 -20.29 6.18
C GLU A 44 -18.65 -19.60 7.05
N LEU A 45 -17.61 -19.06 6.42
CA LEU A 45 -16.60 -18.24 7.10
C LEU A 45 -17.21 -16.88 7.47
N ALA A 46 -17.64 -16.73 8.73
CA ALA A 46 -18.25 -15.52 9.25
C ALA A 46 -17.20 -14.44 9.61
N GLY A 47 -15.99 -14.86 9.97
CA GLY A 47 -14.90 -13.94 10.29
C GLY A 47 -13.57 -14.65 10.43
N ALA A 48 -12.49 -13.87 10.32
CA ALA A 48 -11.12 -14.37 10.49
C ALA A 48 -10.18 -13.30 11.04
N ALA A 49 -9.13 -13.76 11.74
CA ALA A 49 -7.97 -12.95 12.08
C ALA A 49 -6.68 -13.66 11.65
N ILE A 50 -5.75 -12.91 11.05
CA ILE A 50 -4.39 -13.38 10.74
C ILE A 50 -3.45 -12.65 11.70
N VAL A 51 -2.67 -13.39 12.47
CA VAL A 51 -1.84 -12.83 13.55
C VAL A 51 -0.49 -13.52 13.63
N GLY A 52 0.57 -12.72 13.82
CA GLY A 52 1.92 -13.22 14.00
C GLY A 52 2.91 -12.12 14.36
N GLY A 53 3.98 -12.45 15.09
CA GLY A 53 5.03 -11.52 15.45
C GLY A 53 4.56 -10.26 16.21
N GLY A 54 3.50 -10.37 17.01
CA GLY A 54 2.93 -9.23 17.71
C GLY A 54 2.09 -8.29 16.82
N ASN A 55 1.72 -8.73 15.62
CA ASN A 55 0.91 -7.93 14.70
C ASN A 55 -0.37 -8.67 14.29
N ILE A 56 -1.48 -7.95 14.22
CA ILE A 56 -2.72 -8.37 13.58
C ILE A 56 -2.70 -7.85 12.16
N TYR A 57 -2.53 -8.77 11.20
CA TYR A 57 -2.47 -8.45 9.78
C TYR A 57 -3.85 -8.28 9.16
N LEU A 58 -4.81 -9.08 9.62
CA LEU A 58 -6.21 -9.03 9.22
C LEU A 58 -7.08 -9.31 10.44
N LEU A 59 -8.14 -8.55 10.61
CA LEU A 59 -9.31 -8.89 11.41
C LEU A 59 -10.54 -8.46 10.61
N ALA A 60 -11.32 -9.43 10.18
CA ALA A 60 -12.46 -9.21 9.32
C ALA A 60 -13.67 -10.02 9.80
N VAL A 61 -14.85 -9.40 9.75
CA VAL A 61 -16.13 -10.07 9.99
C VAL A 61 -17.07 -9.69 8.87
N ALA A 62 -17.59 -10.70 8.17
CA ALA A 62 -18.52 -10.50 7.06
C ALA A 62 -19.70 -9.64 7.49
N PRO A 63 -20.16 -8.67 6.68
CA PRO A 63 -21.18 -7.68 7.07
C PRO A 63 -22.42 -8.29 7.72
N LYS A 64 -22.93 -9.39 7.14
CA LYS A 64 -24.14 -10.10 7.67
C LYS A 64 -23.97 -10.74 9.06
N TYR A 65 -22.72 -10.88 9.54
CA TYR A 65 -22.38 -11.48 10.84
C TYR A 65 -21.84 -10.48 11.86
N ARG A 66 -21.76 -9.18 11.51
CA ARG A 66 -21.31 -8.12 12.44
C ARG A 66 -22.27 -7.96 13.62
N HIS A 67 -21.80 -7.28 14.67
CA HIS A 67 -22.55 -6.99 15.90
C HIS A 67 -23.07 -8.23 16.68
N ARG A 68 -22.41 -9.40 16.47
CA ARG A 68 -22.74 -10.67 17.15
C ARG A 68 -21.61 -11.15 18.08
N GLY A 69 -20.64 -10.28 18.42
CA GLY A 69 -19.50 -10.63 19.28
C GLY A 69 -18.30 -11.27 18.54
N ILE A 70 -18.47 -11.75 17.31
CA ILE A 70 -17.44 -12.49 16.55
C ILE A 70 -16.12 -11.72 16.48
N GLY A 71 -16.16 -10.41 16.20
CA GLY A 71 -14.96 -9.58 16.14
C GLY A 71 -14.23 -9.52 17.49
N THR A 72 -14.96 -9.45 18.60
CA THR A 72 -14.40 -9.44 19.95
C THR A 72 -13.73 -10.77 20.28
N ASP A 73 -14.35 -11.89 19.93
CA ASP A 73 -13.79 -13.22 20.17
C ASP A 73 -12.52 -13.44 19.33
N LEU A 74 -12.55 -13.07 18.05
CA LEU A 74 -11.37 -13.14 17.16
C LEU A 74 -10.22 -12.26 17.66
N LEU A 75 -10.53 -11.05 18.17
CA LEU A 75 -9.52 -10.16 18.72
C LEU A 75 -8.92 -10.74 20.01
N ALA A 76 -9.74 -11.32 20.87
CA ALA A 76 -9.27 -11.97 22.10
C ALA A 76 -8.34 -13.16 21.81
N GLU A 77 -8.67 -14.00 20.83
CA GLU A 77 -7.79 -15.09 20.38
C GLU A 77 -6.49 -14.59 19.74
N ALA A 78 -6.55 -13.51 18.97
CA ALA A 78 -5.36 -12.87 18.39
C ALA A 78 -4.43 -12.32 19.50
N GLU A 79 -4.97 -11.61 20.48
CA GLU A 79 -4.21 -11.09 21.63
C GLU A 79 -3.61 -12.24 22.47
N LYS A 80 -4.36 -13.30 22.70
CA LYS A 80 -3.88 -14.50 23.40
C LYS A 80 -2.73 -15.17 22.65
N THR A 81 -2.83 -15.24 21.32
CA THR A 81 -1.74 -15.76 20.47
C THR A 81 -0.47 -14.93 20.63
N CYS A 82 -0.58 -13.60 20.63
CA CYS A 82 0.55 -12.71 20.85
C CYS A 82 1.15 -12.87 22.26
N ARG A 83 0.32 -12.98 23.32
CA ARG A 83 0.80 -13.23 24.69
C ARG A 83 1.55 -14.55 24.79
N ASN A 84 1.01 -15.62 24.21
CA ASN A 84 1.65 -16.94 24.22
C ASN A 84 2.98 -16.96 23.46
N ALA A 85 3.16 -16.07 22.49
CA ALA A 85 4.42 -15.86 21.78
C ALA A 85 5.40 -14.92 22.53
N GLY A 86 5.06 -14.49 23.77
CA GLY A 86 5.90 -13.61 24.58
C GLY A 86 5.89 -12.14 24.15
N CYS A 87 4.90 -11.71 23.36
CA CYS A 87 4.76 -10.31 22.99
C CYS A 87 4.16 -9.51 24.16
N ASP A 88 4.74 -8.39 24.50
CA ASP A 88 4.24 -7.42 25.49
C ASP A 88 3.28 -6.39 24.87
N ARG A 89 3.23 -6.35 23.55
CA ARG A 89 2.45 -5.42 22.75
C ARG A 89 1.91 -6.10 21.50
N VAL A 90 0.71 -5.69 21.08
CA VAL A 90 0.13 -6.04 19.80
C VAL A 90 -0.14 -4.77 18.97
N THR A 91 0.14 -4.85 17.69
CA THR A 91 -0.07 -3.77 16.73
C THR A 91 -1.08 -4.18 15.66
N VAL A 92 -1.76 -3.20 15.09
CA VAL A 92 -2.60 -3.35 13.91
C VAL A 92 -2.08 -2.41 12.84
N GLY A 93 -1.85 -2.91 11.65
CA GLY A 93 -1.27 -2.15 10.55
C GLY A 93 0.13 -2.61 10.20
N VAL A 94 1.05 -1.69 10.00
CA VAL A 94 2.37 -1.96 9.45
C VAL A 94 3.20 -2.92 10.29
N GLY A 95 3.41 -4.11 9.76
CA GLY A 95 4.37 -5.09 10.26
C GLY A 95 5.63 -5.13 9.38
N LYS A 96 6.69 -5.81 9.86
CA LYS A 96 7.97 -5.92 9.14
C LYS A 96 7.89 -6.70 7.83
N ASN A 97 6.93 -7.62 7.68
CA ASN A 97 6.89 -8.63 6.61
C ASN A 97 5.63 -8.55 5.75
N GLY A 98 5.15 -7.35 5.49
CA GLY A 98 3.92 -7.15 4.73
C GLY A 98 2.67 -7.21 5.62
N TYR A 99 1.62 -6.60 5.14
CA TYR A 99 0.32 -6.50 5.79
C TYR A 99 -0.74 -6.35 4.71
N ILE A 100 -1.96 -6.74 5.06
CA ILE A 100 -3.08 -6.73 4.12
C ILE A 100 -3.56 -5.30 3.93
N THR A 101 -3.70 -4.56 5.03
CA THR A 101 -4.03 -3.14 5.01
C THR A 101 -2.94 -2.36 5.74
N PRO A 102 -2.64 -1.12 5.34
CA PRO A 102 -1.67 -0.28 6.04
C PRO A 102 -2.16 0.22 7.41
N GLY A 103 -3.21 -0.36 7.94
CA GLY A 103 -3.84 -0.05 9.21
C GLY A 103 -5.33 -0.33 9.18
N ILE A 104 -6.04 0.32 10.10
CA ILE A 104 -7.49 0.26 10.20
C ILE A 104 -8.05 1.39 9.33
N PRO A 105 -8.83 1.11 8.27
CA PRO A 105 -9.47 2.17 7.48
C PRO A 105 -10.35 3.04 8.37
N THR A 106 -10.15 4.37 8.33
CA THR A 106 -10.89 5.28 9.23
C THR A 106 -11.85 6.19 8.50
N SER A 107 -11.44 6.74 7.36
CA SER A 107 -12.29 7.66 6.60
C SER A 107 -11.90 7.69 5.13
N VAL A 108 -12.91 7.94 4.31
CA VAL A 108 -12.75 8.26 2.89
C VAL A 108 -12.92 9.76 2.74
N MET A 109 -12.04 10.38 1.97
CA MET A 109 -12.14 11.81 1.71
C MET A 109 -13.34 12.11 0.81
N PRO A 110 -14.04 13.25 1.03
CA PRO A 110 -15.23 13.59 0.24
C PRO A 110 -15.01 13.57 -1.29
N TYR A 111 -13.83 13.95 -1.75
CA TYR A 111 -13.48 13.94 -3.18
C TYR A 111 -13.14 12.54 -3.71
N ALA A 112 -13.11 11.53 -2.86
CA ALA A 112 -12.86 10.18 -3.30
C ALA A 112 -13.99 9.63 -4.18
N GLU A 113 -15.21 10.16 -4.05
CA GLU A 113 -16.35 9.83 -4.93
C GLU A 113 -16.04 10.12 -6.41
N GLU A 114 -15.26 11.19 -6.69
CA GLU A 114 -14.80 11.49 -8.04
C GLU A 114 -13.74 10.49 -8.57
N LEU A 115 -13.10 9.76 -7.66
CA LEU A 115 -11.95 8.92 -7.95
C LEU A 115 -12.28 7.42 -7.94
N CYS A 116 -13.46 7.04 -7.43
CA CYS A 116 -13.95 5.67 -7.38
C CYS A 116 -15.44 5.60 -7.71
N PRO A 117 -15.92 4.45 -8.21
CA PRO A 117 -17.35 4.22 -8.36
C PRO A 117 -18.08 4.41 -7.04
N PRO A 118 -19.27 5.08 -7.03
CA PRO A 118 -20.04 5.34 -5.81
C PRO A 118 -20.38 4.10 -4.98
N ASP A 119 -20.61 2.97 -5.63
CA ASP A 119 -20.92 1.67 -5.04
C ASP A 119 -19.79 1.10 -4.16
N LEU A 120 -18.56 1.57 -4.34
CA LEU A 120 -17.42 1.19 -3.49
C LEU A 120 -17.35 1.94 -2.15
N TYR A 121 -18.13 3.00 -1.97
CA TYR A 121 -18.11 3.84 -0.74
C TYR A 121 -19.20 3.52 0.25
N GLU A 122 -20.26 2.84 -0.15
CA GLU A 122 -21.42 2.55 0.72
C GLU A 122 -21.13 1.68 1.94
N GLY A 123 -19.88 1.37 2.26
CA GLY A 123 -19.52 0.57 3.42
C GLY A 123 -18.36 1.12 4.26
N LEU A 124 -17.81 2.28 3.91
CA LEU A 124 -16.69 2.87 4.65
C LEU A 124 -17.20 3.63 5.87
N THR A 125 -17.24 2.95 6.98
CA THR A 125 -17.56 3.53 8.27
C THR A 125 -16.34 3.54 9.17
N ASP A 126 -16.30 4.44 10.16
CA ASP A 126 -15.31 4.45 11.24
C ASP A 126 -15.46 3.25 12.22
N GLU A 127 -16.31 2.28 11.91
CA GLU A 127 -16.62 1.15 12.80
C GLU A 127 -15.37 0.37 13.20
N GLY A 128 -14.46 0.10 12.28
CA GLY A 128 -13.21 -0.61 12.60
C GLY A 128 -12.35 0.14 13.59
N ALA A 129 -12.18 1.45 13.41
CA ALA A 129 -11.40 2.28 14.34
C ALA A 129 -12.10 2.43 15.69
N ALA A 130 -13.42 2.59 15.71
CA ALA A 130 -14.21 2.63 16.94
C ALA A 130 -14.14 1.29 17.70
N PHE A 131 -14.22 0.17 16.98
CA PHE A 131 -14.07 -1.17 17.56
C PHE A 131 -12.70 -1.34 18.25
N PHE A 132 -11.60 -1.04 17.58
CA PHE A 132 -10.27 -1.17 18.17
C PHE A 132 -10.07 -0.20 19.34
N ARG A 133 -10.53 1.05 19.25
CA ARG A 133 -10.50 2.00 20.37
C ARG A 133 -11.27 1.49 21.59
N HIS A 134 -12.47 0.94 21.37
CA HIS A 134 -13.28 0.33 22.45
C HIS A 134 -12.54 -0.82 23.16
N HIS A 135 -11.70 -1.56 22.44
CA HIS A 135 -10.88 -2.65 23.01
C HIS A 135 -9.51 -2.19 23.52
N GLY A 136 -9.31 -0.89 23.72
CA GLY A 136 -8.11 -0.31 24.35
C GLY A 136 -6.91 -0.12 23.43
N TYR A 137 -7.11 -0.16 22.12
CA TYR A 137 -6.08 0.20 21.16
C TYR A 137 -5.97 1.72 21.02
N THR A 138 -4.76 2.20 20.96
CA THR A 138 -4.46 3.62 20.77
C THR A 138 -3.67 3.82 19.50
N HIS A 139 -3.70 5.02 18.95
CA HIS A 139 -2.90 5.38 17.78
C HIS A 139 -1.40 5.19 18.08
N SER A 140 -0.69 4.47 17.23
CA SER A 140 0.69 4.02 17.47
C SER A 140 1.76 4.82 16.74
N ARG A 141 1.38 5.78 15.89
CA ARG A 141 2.30 6.60 15.10
C ARG A 141 1.85 8.05 15.01
N GLU A 142 2.84 8.95 14.93
CA GLU A 142 2.62 10.38 14.72
C GLU A 142 2.10 10.68 13.30
N SER A 143 2.56 9.91 12.30
CA SER A 143 2.11 10.05 10.92
C SER A 143 1.08 9.01 10.55
N ASN A 144 -0.04 9.44 9.97
CA ASN A 144 -1.04 8.54 9.41
C ASN A 144 -0.53 7.96 8.08
N ALA A 145 -0.90 6.71 7.82
CA ALA A 145 -0.79 6.14 6.50
C ALA A 145 -2.07 6.45 5.70
N PHE A 146 -1.94 6.53 4.39
CA PHE A 146 -3.07 6.76 3.50
C PHE A 146 -2.78 6.22 2.09
N ASP A 147 -3.84 5.82 1.39
CA ASP A 147 -3.81 5.58 -0.04
C ASP A 147 -4.12 6.86 -0.79
N MET A 148 -3.56 6.97 -2.00
CA MET A 148 -3.83 8.11 -2.88
C MET A 148 -4.27 7.64 -4.26
N ARG A 149 -5.12 8.44 -4.89
CA ARG A 149 -5.65 8.20 -6.24
C ARG A 149 -5.60 9.46 -7.08
N ALA A 150 -5.58 9.26 -8.41
CA ALA A 150 -5.64 10.32 -9.40
C ALA A 150 -6.61 9.95 -10.52
N VAL A 151 -7.32 10.93 -11.07
CA VAL A 151 -7.99 10.84 -12.38
C VAL A 151 -6.96 11.20 -13.44
N LEU A 152 -6.89 10.38 -14.48
CA LEU A 152 -5.93 10.55 -15.57
C LEU A 152 -6.66 10.75 -16.90
N PRO A 153 -6.11 11.52 -17.85
CA PRO A 153 -4.87 12.30 -17.72
C PRO A 153 -4.99 13.47 -16.73
N TYR A 154 -3.88 13.81 -16.05
CA TYR A 154 -3.78 15.03 -15.25
C TYR A 154 -2.96 16.08 -16.03
N PRO A 155 -3.53 17.23 -16.41
CA PRO A 155 -2.87 18.21 -17.28
C PRO A 155 -1.52 18.71 -16.74
N GLY A 156 -1.37 18.74 -15.42
CA GLY A 156 -0.10 19.11 -14.80
C GLY A 156 1.08 18.22 -15.18
N ASN A 157 0.84 17.01 -15.72
CA ASN A 157 1.89 16.07 -16.12
C ASN A 157 2.26 16.16 -17.61
N ASP A 158 1.53 16.94 -18.41
CA ASP A 158 1.79 17.06 -19.86
C ASP A 158 3.21 17.51 -20.21
N PRO A 159 3.84 18.43 -19.45
CA PRO A 159 5.22 18.84 -19.70
C PRO A 159 6.29 17.80 -19.29
N TYR A 160 5.90 16.62 -18.81
CA TYR A 160 6.80 15.61 -18.22
C TYR A 160 6.74 14.26 -18.95
N PRO A 161 6.98 14.17 -20.26
CA PRO A 161 7.08 12.87 -20.94
C PRO A 161 8.34 12.13 -20.49
N LEU A 162 8.41 10.82 -20.77
CA LEU A 162 9.69 10.11 -20.70
C LEU A 162 10.69 10.75 -21.65
N GLY A 163 11.94 10.88 -21.20
CA GLY A 163 12.99 11.66 -21.89
C GLY A 163 13.04 13.12 -21.44
N TYR A 164 12.12 13.57 -20.57
CA TYR A 164 12.22 14.90 -19.98
C TYR A 164 13.54 15.05 -19.22
N SER A 165 14.16 16.24 -19.39
CA SER A 165 15.40 16.57 -18.72
C SER A 165 15.31 17.92 -18.03
N ARG A 166 15.87 18.01 -16.82
CA ARG A 166 15.98 19.25 -16.05
C ARG A 166 17.20 19.22 -15.14
N ALA A 167 17.96 20.31 -15.13
CA ALA A 167 19.09 20.52 -14.22
C ALA A 167 20.11 19.37 -14.22
N GLY A 168 20.42 18.81 -15.40
CA GLY A 168 21.39 17.73 -15.58
C GLY A 168 20.87 16.35 -15.15
N VAL A 169 19.55 16.19 -15.12
CA VAL A 169 18.88 14.90 -14.79
C VAL A 169 17.87 14.56 -15.90
N THR A 170 18.01 13.39 -16.48
CA THR A 170 17.05 12.84 -17.46
C THR A 170 16.17 11.77 -16.82
N TYR A 171 14.85 11.81 -17.10
CA TYR A 171 13.85 10.88 -16.59
C TYR A 171 13.42 9.91 -17.70
N ARG A 172 13.71 8.63 -17.52
CA ARG A 172 13.45 7.60 -18.53
C ARG A 172 13.15 6.24 -17.91
N LEU A 173 12.78 5.27 -18.74
CA LEU A 173 12.72 3.89 -18.29
C LEU A 173 14.13 3.36 -18.01
N ALA A 174 14.25 2.57 -16.95
CA ALA A 174 15.46 1.85 -16.62
C ALA A 174 15.62 0.64 -17.55
N GLY A 175 16.82 0.45 -18.05
CA GLY A 175 17.21 -0.75 -18.79
C GLY A 175 18.12 -1.67 -17.96
N PRO A 176 18.47 -2.86 -18.48
CA PRO A 176 19.35 -3.81 -17.76
C PRO A 176 20.71 -3.21 -17.33
N ALA A 177 21.25 -2.27 -18.12
CA ALA A 177 22.51 -1.58 -17.79
C ALA A 177 22.42 -0.67 -16.55
N ASP A 178 21.22 -0.23 -16.17
CA ASP A 178 21.03 0.65 -15.02
C ASP A 178 20.95 -0.10 -13.69
N ARG A 179 20.76 -1.43 -13.73
CA ARG A 179 20.42 -2.25 -12.58
C ARG A 179 21.37 -2.06 -11.40
N GLU A 180 22.66 -2.10 -11.65
CA GLU A 180 23.66 -1.97 -10.57
C GLU A 180 23.61 -0.58 -9.91
N SER A 181 23.57 0.49 -10.71
CA SER A 181 23.45 1.86 -10.22
C SER A 181 22.14 2.09 -9.48
N LEU A 182 21.05 1.48 -9.98
CA LEU A 182 19.73 1.57 -9.37
C LEU A 182 19.68 0.89 -8.00
N LEU A 183 20.25 -0.31 -7.85
CA LEU A 183 20.35 -0.99 -6.57
C LEU A 183 21.19 -0.20 -5.56
N ARG A 184 22.31 0.41 -6.00
CA ARG A 184 23.05 1.35 -5.14
C ARG A 184 22.19 2.54 -4.70
N CYS A 185 21.37 3.10 -5.59
CA CYS A 185 20.47 4.19 -5.27
C CYS A 185 19.42 3.79 -4.22
N THR A 186 18.83 2.60 -4.34
CA THR A 186 17.85 2.10 -3.36
C THR A 186 18.49 1.80 -2.02
N ASP A 187 19.68 1.20 -1.99
CA ASP A 187 20.42 0.92 -0.75
C ASP A 187 20.78 2.20 0.01
N ASP A 188 21.15 3.27 -0.71
CA ASP A 188 21.42 4.59 -0.11
C ASP A 188 20.16 5.28 0.42
N ALA A 189 19.04 5.16 -0.32
CA ALA A 189 17.85 5.97 -0.09
C ALA A 189 16.77 5.30 0.75
N ALA A 190 16.52 4.02 0.50
CA ALA A 190 15.42 3.24 1.03
C ALA A 190 15.71 1.74 0.92
N PRO A 191 16.63 1.19 1.72
CA PRO A 191 17.11 -0.20 1.59
C PRO A 191 16.00 -1.25 1.72
N TYR A 192 14.88 -0.90 2.39
CA TYR A 192 13.69 -1.76 2.47
C TYR A 192 12.94 -1.90 1.13
N PHE A 193 13.28 -1.12 0.11
CA PHE A 193 12.74 -1.26 -1.24
C PHE A 193 13.66 -2.05 -2.18
N THR A 194 14.93 -2.28 -1.83
CA THR A 194 15.93 -2.88 -2.74
C THR A 194 15.46 -4.21 -3.32
N GLU A 195 14.84 -5.08 -2.50
CA GLU A 195 14.37 -6.39 -2.98
C GLU A 195 13.33 -6.30 -4.11
N TYR A 196 12.48 -5.25 -4.14
CA TYR A 196 11.50 -5.05 -5.20
C TYR A 196 12.13 -4.73 -6.55
N TYR A 197 13.38 -4.26 -6.56
CA TYR A 197 14.13 -3.91 -7.76
C TYR A 197 15.12 -5.00 -8.23
N THR A 198 15.11 -6.17 -7.61
CA THR A 198 16.01 -7.28 -7.99
C THR A 198 15.53 -8.06 -9.20
N ASN A 199 14.23 -8.02 -9.52
CA ASN A 199 13.63 -8.75 -10.63
C ASN A 199 14.06 -8.17 -11.98
N GLU A 200 14.85 -8.94 -12.76
CA GLU A 200 15.38 -8.52 -14.06
C GLU A 200 14.31 -8.26 -15.12
N GLU A 201 13.18 -8.95 -15.04
CA GLU A 201 12.09 -8.77 -16.01
C GLU A 201 11.51 -7.35 -15.97
N MET A 202 11.53 -6.69 -14.81
CA MET A 202 11.05 -5.32 -14.68
C MET A 202 11.84 -4.32 -15.55
N TYR A 203 13.15 -4.58 -15.76
CA TYR A 203 13.99 -3.75 -16.62
C TYR A 203 13.76 -4.01 -18.10
N ARG A 204 13.27 -5.20 -18.45
CA ARG A 204 12.94 -5.57 -19.84
C ARG A 204 11.56 -5.09 -20.25
N HIS A 205 10.62 -5.09 -19.31
CA HIS A 205 9.22 -4.74 -19.57
C HIS A 205 8.88 -3.25 -19.31
N GLY A 206 9.85 -2.44 -18.89
CA GLY A 206 9.65 -1.01 -18.71
C GLY A 206 8.78 -0.65 -17.51
N SER A 207 8.87 -1.40 -16.42
CA SER A 207 8.11 -1.13 -15.18
C SER A 207 8.84 -0.21 -14.21
N ILE A 208 10.02 0.30 -14.54
CA ILE A 208 10.80 1.18 -13.67
C ILE A 208 11.08 2.49 -14.39
N VAL A 209 10.64 3.60 -13.79
CA VAL A 209 11.08 4.95 -14.20
C VAL A 209 12.24 5.36 -13.31
N CYS A 210 13.32 5.86 -13.92
CA CYS A 210 14.51 6.33 -13.23
C CYS A 210 14.87 7.77 -13.59
N ALA A 211 15.50 8.45 -12.65
CA ALA A 211 16.17 9.73 -12.82
C ALA A 211 17.67 9.48 -12.95
N VAL A 212 18.27 9.82 -14.08
CA VAL A 212 19.66 9.54 -14.39
C VAL A 212 20.44 10.83 -14.52
N SER A 213 21.59 10.91 -13.91
CA SER A 213 22.52 12.02 -14.01
C SER A 213 23.13 12.08 -15.42
N GLU A 214 23.06 13.22 -16.06
CA GLU A 214 23.68 13.45 -17.38
C GLU A 214 25.20 13.57 -17.31
N THR A 215 25.75 13.78 -16.09
CA THR A 215 27.20 13.97 -15.90
C THR A 215 27.96 12.65 -15.83
N ASP A 216 27.42 11.67 -15.07
CA ASP A 216 28.12 10.42 -14.77
C ASP A 216 27.30 9.15 -15.13
N GLY A 217 26.06 9.33 -15.62
CA GLY A 217 25.17 8.22 -15.96
C GLY A 217 24.59 7.47 -14.76
N GLU A 218 24.86 7.91 -13.53
CA GLU A 218 24.38 7.24 -12.32
C GLU A 218 22.87 7.49 -12.08
N VAL A 219 22.20 6.47 -11.56
CA VAL A 219 20.80 6.59 -11.12
C VAL A 219 20.72 7.40 -9.83
N LEU A 220 19.97 8.48 -9.88
CA LEU A 220 19.73 9.41 -8.77
C LEU A 220 18.39 9.16 -8.07
N GLY A 221 17.49 8.42 -8.73
CA GLY A 221 16.20 8.05 -8.19
C GLY A 221 15.49 7.03 -9.06
N CYS A 222 14.57 6.30 -8.47
CA CYS A 222 13.75 5.30 -9.16
C CYS A 222 12.38 5.16 -8.51
N LEU A 223 11.42 4.68 -9.28
CA LEU A 223 10.12 4.25 -8.83
C LEU A 223 9.59 3.14 -9.75
N ILE A 224 8.69 2.32 -9.23
CA ILE A 224 7.95 1.32 -10.00
C ILE A 224 6.70 1.98 -10.55
N ALA A 225 6.45 1.79 -11.84
CA ALA A 225 5.27 2.28 -12.54
C ALA A 225 4.66 1.14 -13.36
N ASP A 226 3.49 0.68 -12.93
CA ASP A 226 2.74 -0.34 -13.66
C ASP A 226 1.62 0.30 -14.46
N GLY A 227 1.62 0.04 -15.75
CA GLY A 227 0.59 0.48 -16.68
C GLY A 227 -0.72 -0.32 -16.54
N ALA A 228 -1.73 0.14 -17.23
CA ALA A 228 -3.14 -0.19 -17.03
C ALA A 228 -3.48 -1.68 -17.14
N ARG A 229 -3.84 -2.30 -16.03
CA ARG A 229 -4.77 -3.42 -16.04
C ARG A 229 -6.18 -2.88 -15.76
N GLY A 230 -7.10 -3.00 -16.73
CA GLY A 230 -8.46 -2.47 -16.56
C GLY A 230 -8.55 -0.95 -16.41
N GLY A 231 -7.60 -0.20 -16.97
CA GLY A 231 -7.57 1.27 -16.87
C GLY A 231 -7.00 1.83 -15.56
N LEU A 232 -6.52 0.99 -14.66
CA LEU A 232 -5.85 1.40 -13.42
C LEU A 232 -4.33 1.27 -13.59
N GLY A 233 -3.60 2.35 -13.42
CA GLY A 233 -2.15 2.35 -13.31
C GLY A 233 -1.71 2.61 -11.87
N SER A 234 -0.53 2.11 -11.48
CA SER A 234 0.02 2.34 -10.15
C SER A 234 1.44 2.88 -10.21
N ILE A 235 1.81 3.64 -9.18
CA ILE A 235 3.18 4.05 -8.92
C ILE A 235 3.55 3.71 -7.47
N GLY A 236 4.81 3.35 -7.23
CA GLY A 236 5.23 2.99 -5.88
C GLY A 236 6.74 2.85 -5.71
N CYS A 237 7.15 2.50 -4.51
CA CYS A 237 8.56 2.24 -4.15
C CYS A 237 9.52 3.38 -4.54
N VAL A 238 9.10 4.63 -4.35
CA VAL A 238 9.87 5.81 -4.75
C VAL A 238 11.12 5.96 -3.88
N ALA A 239 12.29 5.94 -4.49
CA ALA A 239 13.58 6.18 -3.86
C ALA A 239 14.34 7.30 -4.57
N VAL A 240 15.01 8.17 -3.81
CA VAL A 240 15.91 9.23 -4.34
C VAL A 240 17.17 9.25 -3.49
N ALA A 241 18.31 9.02 -4.14
CA ALA A 241 19.62 9.02 -3.52
C ALA A 241 19.84 10.27 -2.66
N ASN A 242 20.47 10.12 -1.50
CA ASN A 242 20.66 11.19 -0.54
C ASN A 242 21.29 12.45 -1.16
N ARG A 243 22.28 12.26 -2.05
CA ARG A 243 22.96 13.33 -2.80
C ARG A 243 22.06 14.12 -3.76
N ALA A 244 20.88 13.57 -4.12
CA ALA A 244 19.95 14.16 -5.10
C ALA A 244 18.67 14.72 -4.45
N ARG A 245 18.53 14.60 -3.12
CA ARG A 245 17.36 15.12 -2.38
C ARG A 245 17.28 16.64 -2.43
N SER A 246 16.09 17.17 -2.21
CA SER A 246 15.77 18.61 -2.19
C SER A 246 16.03 19.35 -3.51
N ARG A 247 16.32 18.63 -4.61
CA ARG A 247 16.56 19.17 -5.95
C ARG A 247 15.35 19.01 -6.90
N GLY A 248 14.21 18.55 -6.40
CA GLY A 248 13.00 18.34 -7.18
C GLY A 248 12.93 16.99 -7.92
N VAL A 249 13.97 16.15 -7.84
CA VAL A 249 14.09 14.87 -8.56
C VAL A 249 12.87 13.97 -8.35
N ALA A 250 12.43 13.76 -7.09
CA ALA A 250 11.26 12.93 -6.82
C ALA A 250 9.99 13.49 -7.47
N SER A 251 9.79 14.81 -7.42
CA SER A 251 8.60 15.45 -7.99
C SER A 251 8.52 15.28 -9.50
N ASP A 252 9.63 15.50 -10.21
CA ASP A 252 9.66 15.37 -11.67
C ASP A 252 9.51 13.90 -12.07
N MET A 253 10.18 12.99 -11.37
CA MET A 253 10.11 11.55 -11.60
C MET A 253 8.68 11.00 -11.42
N VAL A 254 7.98 11.41 -10.34
CA VAL A 254 6.58 11.02 -10.10
C VAL A 254 5.68 11.55 -11.23
N ARG A 255 5.87 12.79 -11.71
CA ARG A 255 5.10 13.36 -12.82
C ARG A 255 5.38 12.62 -14.13
N CYS A 256 6.65 12.32 -14.44
CA CYS A 256 7.02 11.53 -15.61
C CYS A 256 6.40 10.12 -15.56
N ALA A 257 6.44 9.46 -14.40
CA ALA A 257 5.84 8.15 -14.24
C ALA A 257 4.32 8.18 -14.35
N THR A 258 3.66 9.20 -13.78
CA THR A 258 2.20 9.37 -13.91
C THR A 258 1.80 9.62 -15.36
N ARG A 259 2.58 10.42 -16.10
CA ARG A 259 2.38 10.60 -17.54
C ARG A 259 2.59 9.27 -18.28
N TYR A 260 3.62 8.53 -17.96
CA TYR A 260 3.91 7.24 -18.59
C TYR A 260 2.77 6.24 -18.42
N ILE A 261 2.22 6.04 -17.20
CA ILE A 261 1.08 5.14 -17.02
C ILE A 261 -0.18 5.64 -17.75
N THR A 262 -0.35 6.95 -17.91
CA THR A 262 -1.41 7.54 -18.73
C THR A 262 -1.26 7.17 -20.20
N ASP A 263 -0.05 7.28 -20.74
CA ASP A 263 0.28 6.92 -22.12
C ASP A 263 0.11 5.42 -22.38
N GLN A 264 0.19 4.58 -21.32
CA GLN A 264 -0.15 3.16 -21.35
C GLN A 264 -1.66 2.87 -21.25
N GLY A 265 -2.51 3.90 -21.26
CA GLY A 265 -3.97 3.76 -21.26
C GLY A 265 -4.62 3.76 -19.87
N SER A 266 -3.89 4.15 -18.82
CA SER A 266 -4.51 4.31 -17.50
C SER A 266 -5.41 5.54 -17.48
N VAL A 267 -6.65 5.36 -17.01
CA VAL A 267 -7.62 6.45 -16.76
C VAL A 267 -7.70 6.80 -15.27
N ARG A 268 -7.09 5.98 -14.41
CA ARG A 268 -6.95 6.21 -12.98
C ARG A 268 -5.54 5.84 -12.54
N GLY A 269 -5.00 6.61 -11.60
CA GLY A 269 -3.74 6.35 -10.92
C GLY A 269 -3.98 5.90 -9.49
N PHE A 270 -3.19 4.96 -9.00
CA PHE A 270 -3.23 4.46 -7.63
C PHE A 270 -1.83 4.47 -7.01
N LEU A 271 -1.77 4.84 -5.73
CA LEU A 271 -0.59 4.76 -4.89
C LEU A 271 -0.98 4.06 -3.60
N SER A 272 -0.52 2.83 -3.44
CA SER A 272 -0.65 2.10 -2.18
C SER A 272 0.20 2.78 -1.12
N TYR A 273 -0.26 2.74 0.07
CA TYR A 273 -0.07 3.65 1.18
C TYR A 273 1.27 4.41 1.23
N THR A 274 1.14 5.65 1.64
CA THR A 274 2.24 6.54 1.99
C THR A 274 1.94 7.24 3.33
N TYR A 275 2.79 8.16 3.73
CA TYR A 275 2.73 8.79 5.04
C TYR A 275 2.58 10.30 4.96
N THR A 276 2.11 10.92 6.04
CA THR A 276 2.01 12.37 6.20
C THR A 276 3.29 13.07 5.77
N GLY A 277 3.13 14.10 4.95
CA GLY A 277 4.22 14.88 4.37
C GLY A 277 4.61 14.48 2.94
N LEU A 278 4.27 13.26 2.49
CA LEU A 278 4.48 12.83 1.10
C LEU A 278 3.28 13.15 0.20
N ASP A 279 2.11 13.44 0.76
CA ASP A 279 0.91 13.88 0.05
C ASP A 279 1.16 15.05 -0.90
N LYS A 280 1.96 16.05 -0.45
CA LYS A 280 2.35 17.20 -1.26
C LYS A 280 3.23 16.85 -2.47
N LEU A 281 4.05 15.80 -2.35
CA LEU A 281 4.85 15.29 -3.45
C LEU A 281 3.96 14.73 -4.56
N TYR A 282 3.10 13.79 -4.20
CA TYR A 282 2.21 13.10 -5.13
C TYR A 282 1.07 14.00 -5.62
N GLY A 283 0.62 14.96 -4.81
CA GLY A 283 -0.37 15.96 -5.19
C GLY A 283 0.02 16.79 -6.40
N LYS A 284 1.32 17.01 -6.63
CA LYS A 284 1.83 17.69 -7.83
C LYS A 284 1.58 16.90 -9.13
N ALA A 285 1.42 15.59 -9.03
CA ALA A 285 1.09 14.70 -10.14
C ALA A 285 -0.41 14.39 -10.24
N GLY A 286 -1.25 15.06 -9.43
CA GLY A 286 -2.71 14.91 -9.45
C GLY A 286 -3.27 13.90 -8.44
N PHE A 287 -2.41 13.26 -7.64
CA PHE A 287 -2.90 12.32 -6.63
C PHE A 287 -3.51 13.05 -5.43
N ARG A 288 -4.62 12.52 -4.93
CA ARG A 288 -5.29 12.97 -3.71
C ARG A 288 -5.45 11.81 -2.75
N ILE A 289 -5.46 12.09 -1.44
CA ILE A 289 -5.70 11.08 -0.41
C ILE A 289 -7.12 10.54 -0.61
N SER A 290 -7.25 9.22 -0.72
CA SER A 290 -8.52 8.54 -0.88
C SER A 290 -8.97 7.81 0.38
N VAL A 291 -8.07 7.14 1.08
CA VAL A 291 -8.37 6.42 2.33
C VAL A 291 -7.31 6.75 3.37
N TYR A 292 -7.72 7.12 4.57
CA TYR A 292 -6.84 7.19 5.74
C TYR A 292 -6.86 5.90 6.54
N TYR A 293 -5.73 5.56 7.13
CA TYR A 293 -5.57 4.39 7.97
C TYR A 293 -5.08 4.78 9.38
N MET A 294 -5.76 4.27 10.40
CA MET A 294 -5.30 4.33 11.77
C MET A 294 -4.35 3.16 12.03
N MET A 295 -3.11 3.46 12.39
CA MET A 295 -2.20 2.47 12.94
C MET A 295 -2.38 2.43 14.44
N ALA A 296 -2.68 1.26 14.99
CA ALA A 296 -3.04 1.14 16.39
C ALA A 296 -2.18 0.11 17.12
N ALA A 297 -2.06 0.30 18.41
CA ALA A 297 -1.36 -0.63 19.28
C ALA A 297 -2.01 -0.70 20.65
N LYS A 298 -1.81 -1.85 21.31
CA LYS A 298 -2.22 -2.12 22.69
C LYS A 298 -1.10 -2.85 23.43
N VAL A 299 -0.80 -2.42 24.66
CA VAL A 299 0.08 -3.17 25.57
C VAL A 299 -0.72 -4.34 26.14
N LEU A 300 -0.13 -5.53 26.04
CA LEU A 300 -0.69 -6.76 26.59
C LEU A 300 -0.22 -6.92 28.04
N ARG A 301 -1.12 -6.77 28.99
CA ARG A 301 -0.86 -7.02 30.41
C ARG A 301 -1.17 -8.46 30.79
#